data_160759c1c630df9ca0a21dcca0761ba7
#
_entry.id   160759c1c630df9ca0a21dcca0761ba7
#
_cell.length_a   1.000
_cell.length_b   1.000
_cell.length_c   1.000
_cell.angle_alpha   90.00
_cell.angle_beta   90.00
_cell.angle_gamma   90.00
#
_symmetry.space_group_name_H-M   'P 1'
#
loop_
_entity.id
_entity.type
_entity.pdbx_description
1 polymer ?
#
loop_
_entity_poly.entity_id
_entity_poly.type
_entity_poly.pdbx_seq_one_letter_code
_entity_poly.pdbx_strand_id
1 'polypeptide(L)'
;MRILLVTGSYPPMPCGVGSYTAALAAALVRTNSLEVGVLTGEGAINSNSGSGLEVVTLPCRWGWGDLGRLTRTIRKWKPDIVHVQYPTQAYGDRSAPWLIPAMLRMAGIPVVQTWHEFMPRAHWLRVAIAAMATRVIVVRPNYEASMARWFKKLLGQARPQYIPNAPVMEPCELTDIERQRIRERYAPAGRNLVVYFGFMYPHKGVEQMFEIADPERDQLVIAGHMDPAGSSYHRALADLAAAPKWRRATTFTGYLTEKNASDLAASADAVIFPFRDGVGSWNTSVAGVRTLGVFVIATARERQGYDAETNTFFCAPDDIPAMRAALRQQAGHRIPPSSGAITEAWERIAREHIILYRESLGSRSAR
;
A
#
# COMPACT_ATOMS: atom_id res chain seq x y z
N MET A 1 12.57 -13.23 20.20
CA MET A 1 13.24 -12.21 19.35
C MET A 1 12.40 -10.95 19.36
N ARG A 2 13.04 -9.81 19.61
CA ARG A 2 12.39 -8.48 19.72
C ARG A 2 12.62 -7.70 18.41
N ILE A 3 11.56 -7.36 17.71
CA ILE A 3 11.59 -6.67 16.43
C ILE A 3 10.94 -5.31 16.59
N LEU A 4 11.67 -4.23 16.24
CA LEU A 4 11.13 -2.89 16.21
C LEU A 4 10.97 -2.40 14.77
N LEU A 5 9.73 -2.27 14.31
CA LEU A 5 9.41 -1.64 13.03
C LEU A 5 9.46 -0.12 13.20
N VAL A 6 10.16 0.59 12.31
CA VAL A 6 10.24 2.06 12.32
C VAL A 6 9.59 2.59 11.06
N THR A 7 8.57 3.42 11.23
CA THR A 7 7.78 3.99 10.14
C THR A 7 7.39 5.42 10.43
N GLY A 8 7.36 6.29 9.43
CA GLY A 8 6.91 7.68 9.62
C GLY A 8 5.41 7.81 9.77
N SER A 9 4.66 6.92 9.12
CA SER A 9 3.20 6.90 9.11
C SER A 9 2.70 5.55 9.62
N TYR A 10 1.64 5.56 10.43
CA TYR A 10 0.95 4.37 10.93
C TYR A 10 -0.55 4.68 11.10
N PRO A 11 -1.46 3.71 10.98
CA PRO A 11 -2.89 3.98 11.15
C PRO A 11 -3.21 4.74 12.47
N PRO A 12 -4.16 5.69 12.44
CA PRO A 12 -5.11 6.01 11.38
C PRO A 12 -4.61 6.96 10.29
N MET A 13 -3.31 7.28 10.21
CA MET A 13 -2.77 8.16 9.16
C MET A 13 -2.93 7.50 7.78
N PRO A 14 -3.48 8.21 6.77
CA PRO A 14 -3.65 7.68 5.43
C PRO A 14 -2.31 7.52 4.71
N CYS A 15 -1.74 6.31 4.75
CA CYS A 15 -0.46 6.00 4.09
C CYS A 15 -0.39 4.49 3.77
N GLY A 16 -0.20 4.14 2.49
CA GLY A 16 -0.11 2.74 2.08
C GLY A 16 1.03 1.97 2.76
N VAL A 17 2.18 2.63 3.01
CA VAL A 17 3.30 2.01 3.75
C VAL A 17 2.98 1.88 5.24
N GLY A 18 2.20 2.82 5.80
CA GLY A 18 1.69 2.71 7.17
C GLY A 18 0.76 1.51 7.33
N SER A 19 -0.21 1.33 6.43
CA SER A 19 -1.10 0.16 6.41
C SER A 19 -0.33 -1.16 6.19
N TYR A 20 0.65 -1.17 5.28
CA TYR A 20 1.57 -2.31 5.13
C TYR A 20 2.28 -2.65 6.43
N THR A 21 2.82 -1.63 7.12
CA THR A 21 3.54 -1.84 8.39
C THR A 21 2.63 -2.42 9.47
N ALA A 22 1.38 -1.97 9.54
CA ALA A 22 0.39 -2.50 10.46
C ALA A 22 0.04 -3.96 10.18
N ALA A 23 -0.19 -4.31 8.90
CA ALA A 23 -0.48 -5.67 8.48
C ALA A 23 0.72 -6.61 8.73
N LEU A 24 1.95 -6.17 8.44
CA LEU A 24 3.17 -6.91 8.74
C LEU A 24 3.33 -7.14 10.26
N ALA A 25 3.15 -6.08 11.07
CA ALA A 25 3.23 -6.18 12.53
C ALA A 25 2.22 -7.21 13.07
N ALA A 26 0.97 -7.12 12.63
CA ALA A 26 -0.08 -8.07 13.01
C ALA A 26 0.25 -9.52 12.59
N ALA A 27 0.79 -9.71 11.39
CA ALA A 27 1.19 -11.03 10.92
C ALA A 27 2.38 -11.61 11.70
N LEU A 28 3.37 -10.78 12.06
CA LEU A 28 4.52 -11.19 12.88
C LEU A 28 4.09 -11.58 14.30
N VAL A 29 3.17 -10.83 14.92
CA VAL A 29 2.65 -11.13 16.26
C VAL A 29 1.94 -12.48 16.28
N ARG A 30 1.17 -12.82 15.23
CA ARG A 30 0.47 -14.12 15.15
C ARG A 30 1.42 -15.34 15.19
N THR A 31 2.71 -15.15 14.96
CA THR A 31 3.69 -16.26 15.05
C THR A 31 4.03 -16.68 16.49
N ASN A 32 3.50 -16.01 17.51
CA ASN A 32 3.64 -16.29 18.95
C ASN A 32 5.09 -16.42 19.50
N SER A 33 6.11 -16.25 18.66
CA SER A 33 7.52 -16.37 19.06
C SER A 33 8.27 -15.03 19.07
N LEU A 34 7.55 -13.95 18.80
CA LEU A 34 8.12 -12.63 18.57
C LEU A 34 7.47 -11.59 19.48
N GLU A 35 8.29 -10.68 19.98
CA GLU A 35 7.85 -9.42 20.58
C GLU A 35 8.02 -8.33 19.51
N VAL A 36 6.92 -7.70 19.12
CA VAL A 36 6.89 -6.74 18.02
C VAL A 36 6.52 -5.36 18.53
N GLY A 37 7.37 -4.37 18.23
CA GLY A 37 7.09 -2.97 18.47
C GLY A 37 7.01 -2.19 17.16
N VAL A 38 6.24 -1.10 17.17
CA VAL A 38 6.21 -0.12 16.09
C VAL A 38 6.58 1.25 16.66
N LEU A 39 7.65 1.86 16.15
CA LEU A 39 8.01 3.24 16.43
C LEU A 39 7.55 4.12 15.26
N THR A 40 6.70 5.10 15.57
CA THR A 40 6.11 5.98 14.54
C THR A 40 6.05 7.43 15.00
N GLY A 41 5.68 8.34 14.08
CA GLY A 41 5.47 9.76 14.37
C GLY A 41 4.16 10.04 15.09
N GLU A 42 3.86 11.34 15.26
CA GLU A 42 2.58 11.80 15.80
C GLU A 42 1.40 11.36 14.92
N GLY A 43 0.23 11.21 15.55
CA GLY A 43 -1.03 10.87 14.87
C GLY A 43 -1.42 9.39 14.94
N ALA A 44 -0.52 8.50 15.34
CA ALA A 44 -0.89 7.14 15.68
C ALA A 44 -1.39 7.04 17.12
N ILE A 45 -2.28 6.12 17.38
CA ILE A 45 -2.78 5.85 18.73
C ILE A 45 -1.78 4.94 19.43
N ASN A 46 -1.21 5.42 20.55
CA ASN A 46 -0.44 4.56 21.43
C ASN A 46 -1.34 3.41 21.91
N SER A 47 -1.04 2.21 21.53
CA SER A 47 -1.75 1.03 22.00
C SER A 47 -0.75 0.05 22.59
N ASN A 48 -0.90 -0.21 23.87
CA ASN A 48 -0.31 -1.37 24.53
C ASN A 48 -1.44 -2.42 24.57
N SER A 49 -1.76 -2.97 23.40
CA SER A 49 -2.73 -4.04 23.36
C SER A 49 -2.05 -5.30 23.89
N GLY A 50 -2.65 -5.96 24.87
CA GLY A 50 -2.17 -7.23 25.45
C GLY A 50 -2.00 -8.38 24.44
N SER A 51 -2.02 -8.06 23.15
CA SER A 51 -1.88 -8.93 21.99
C SER A 51 -0.42 -9.14 21.53
N GLY A 52 0.61 -8.64 22.25
CA GLY A 52 2.01 -8.78 21.84
C GLY A 52 2.52 -7.71 20.88
N LEU A 53 1.71 -6.70 20.56
CA LEU A 53 2.09 -5.53 19.75
C LEU A 53 2.14 -4.27 20.62
N GLU A 54 3.30 -3.60 20.62
CA GLU A 54 3.47 -2.30 21.25
C GLU A 54 3.64 -1.20 20.21
N VAL A 55 2.81 -0.15 20.24
CA VAL A 55 2.96 1.03 19.38
C VAL A 55 3.49 2.19 20.19
N VAL A 56 4.68 2.65 19.85
CA VAL A 56 5.36 3.79 20.49
C VAL A 56 5.29 4.99 19.55
N THR A 57 4.59 6.03 19.95
CA THR A 57 4.58 7.30 19.21
C THR A 57 5.66 8.23 19.73
N LEU A 58 6.40 8.84 18.80
CA LEU A 58 7.42 9.81 19.12
C LEU A 58 7.13 11.12 18.40
N PRO A 59 6.87 12.23 19.13
CA PRO A 59 6.75 13.54 18.52
C PRO A 59 8.04 13.94 17.82
N CYS A 60 8.13 13.73 16.51
CA CYS A 60 9.31 14.04 15.74
C CYS A 60 8.96 14.49 14.31
N ARG A 61 9.83 15.29 13.72
CA ARG A 61 9.74 15.76 12.34
C ARG A 61 10.64 14.97 11.39
N TRP A 62 11.24 13.89 11.87
CA TRP A 62 12.16 13.03 11.13
C TRP A 62 13.37 13.76 10.52
N GLY A 63 13.79 14.89 11.14
CA GLY A 63 14.95 15.68 10.76
C GLY A 63 16.22 15.28 11.52
N TRP A 64 17.33 15.95 11.24
CA TRP A 64 18.62 15.77 11.91
C TRP A 64 18.51 15.90 13.43
N GLY A 65 17.76 16.89 13.91
CA GLY A 65 17.57 17.16 15.35
C GLY A 65 16.86 16.03 16.10
N ASP A 66 16.15 15.15 15.40
CA ASP A 66 15.41 14.05 16.02
C ASP A 66 16.25 12.79 16.20
N LEU A 67 17.41 12.68 15.53
CA LEU A 67 18.23 11.46 15.52
C LEU A 67 18.64 10.99 16.91
N GLY A 68 19.05 11.91 17.79
CA GLY A 68 19.43 11.57 19.17
C GLY A 68 18.26 11.00 19.98
N ARG A 69 17.05 11.57 19.81
CA ARG A 69 15.84 11.12 20.48
C ARG A 69 15.37 9.77 19.92
N LEU A 70 15.35 9.62 18.61
CA LEU A 70 15.02 8.36 17.93
C LEU A 70 15.97 7.23 18.40
N THR A 71 17.27 7.46 18.37
CA THR A 71 18.27 6.44 18.80
C THR A 71 18.08 6.08 20.29
N ARG A 72 17.82 7.05 21.14
CA ARG A 72 17.58 6.80 22.57
C ARG A 72 16.31 5.98 22.79
N THR A 73 15.23 6.28 22.09
CA THR A 73 13.96 5.54 22.16
C THR A 73 14.15 4.10 21.67
N ILE A 74 14.82 3.92 20.53
CA ILE A 74 15.13 2.59 19.97
C ILE A 74 15.97 1.77 20.99
N ARG A 75 17.03 2.35 21.55
CA ARG A 75 17.87 1.65 22.54
C ARG A 75 17.13 1.30 23.82
N LYS A 76 16.23 2.18 24.29
CA LYS A 76 15.39 1.93 25.47
C LYS A 76 14.48 0.74 25.26
N TRP A 77 13.95 0.56 24.04
CA TRP A 77 13.09 -0.57 23.70
C TRP A 77 13.87 -1.90 23.60
N LYS A 78 15.21 -1.85 23.46
CA LYS A 78 16.14 -3.00 23.40
C LYS A 78 15.78 -4.01 22.30
N PRO A 79 15.68 -3.61 21.04
CA PRO A 79 15.39 -4.53 19.94
C PRO A 79 16.59 -5.43 19.66
N ASP A 80 16.33 -6.68 19.26
CA ASP A 80 17.33 -7.55 18.64
C ASP A 80 17.61 -7.07 17.21
N ILE A 81 16.58 -6.55 16.53
CA ILE A 81 16.66 -6.05 15.17
C ILE A 81 15.69 -4.86 14.98
N VAL A 82 16.11 -3.89 14.18
CA VAL A 82 15.28 -2.76 13.75
C VAL A 82 14.96 -2.91 12.28
N HIS A 83 13.70 -2.72 11.92
CA HIS A 83 13.26 -2.77 10.54
C HIS A 83 12.62 -1.43 10.12
N VAL A 84 13.32 -0.70 9.24
CA VAL A 84 12.91 0.63 8.76
C VAL A 84 12.09 0.50 7.48
N GLN A 85 10.89 1.10 7.47
CA GLN A 85 10.01 1.16 6.30
C GLN A 85 10.24 2.46 5.53
N TYR A 86 10.58 2.39 4.24
CA TYR A 86 10.91 3.57 3.44
C TYR A 86 10.35 3.45 1.98
N PRO A 87 9.87 4.56 1.39
CA PRO A 87 9.49 5.83 2.01
C PRO A 87 8.13 5.75 2.69
N THR A 88 7.84 6.68 3.59
CA THR A 88 6.49 6.92 4.12
C THR A 88 6.10 8.37 3.89
N GLN A 89 4.80 8.65 3.83
CA GLN A 89 4.32 10.01 3.59
C GLN A 89 4.82 11.02 4.63
N ALA A 90 4.83 10.63 5.91
CA ALA A 90 5.27 11.51 6.99
C ALA A 90 6.78 11.80 7.01
N TYR A 91 7.59 11.02 6.33
CA TYR A 91 9.02 11.35 6.21
C TYR A 91 9.27 12.57 5.32
N GLY A 92 8.44 12.76 4.25
CA GLY A 92 8.74 13.74 3.23
C GLY A 92 10.18 13.60 2.74
N ASP A 93 10.88 14.73 2.58
CA ASP A 93 12.32 14.78 2.20
C ASP A 93 13.27 14.81 3.40
N ARG A 94 12.83 14.35 4.57
CA ARG A 94 13.60 14.43 5.82
C ARG A 94 14.74 13.39 5.86
N SER A 95 15.78 13.72 6.65
CA SER A 95 17.06 13.00 6.66
C SER A 95 17.14 11.81 7.62
N ALA A 96 16.36 11.80 8.70
CA ALA A 96 16.48 10.77 9.73
C ALA A 96 16.31 9.34 9.18
N PRO A 97 15.34 9.03 8.31
CA PRO A 97 15.17 7.67 7.79
C PRO A 97 16.39 7.12 7.06
N TRP A 98 17.18 8.02 6.44
CA TRP A 98 18.41 7.66 5.73
C TRP A 98 19.56 7.34 6.67
N LEU A 99 19.64 8.05 7.80
CA LEU A 99 20.76 7.99 8.73
C LEU A 99 20.59 6.93 9.81
N ILE A 100 19.33 6.55 10.11
CA ILE A 100 19.03 5.51 11.10
C ILE A 100 19.83 4.22 10.84
N PRO A 101 19.91 3.65 9.61
CA PRO A 101 20.70 2.44 9.38
C PRO A 101 22.17 2.58 9.79
N ALA A 102 22.81 3.69 9.40
CA ALA A 102 24.21 3.94 9.74
C ALA A 102 24.41 4.07 11.26
N MET A 103 23.55 4.84 11.92
CA MET A 103 23.64 5.07 13.36
C MET A 103 23.42 3.80 14.18
N LEU A 104 22.46 2.99 13.81
CA LEU A 104 22.16 1.74 14.50
C LEU A 104 23.25 0.70 14.26
N ARG A 105 23.82 0.66 13.05
CA ARG A 105 24.97 -0.21 12.76
C ARG A 105 26.17 0.15 13.62
N MET A 106 26.50 1.46 13.77
CA MET A 106 27.56 1.92 14.70
C MET A 106 27.25 1.56 16.15
N ALA A 107 25.97 1.51 16.53
CA ALA A 107 25.51 1.07 17.85
C ALA A 107 25.49 -0.47 18.00
N GLY A 108 25.88 -1.21 16.97
CA GLY A 108 25.87 -2.66 16.96
C GLY A 108 24.46 -3.27 16.85
N ILE A 109 23.43 -2.57 16.43
CA ILE A 109 22.08 -3.07 16.24
C ILE A 109 21.88 -3.41 14.76
N PRO A 110 21.49 -4.65 14.41
CA PRO A 110 21.17 -5.02 13.03
C PRO A 110 19.97 -4.24 12.50
N VAL A 111 20.05 -3.80 11.25
CA VAL A 111 18.99 -3.04 10.59
C VAL A 111 18.58 -3.71 9.31
N VAL A 112 17.28 -3.99 9.17
CA VAL A 112 16.63 -4.31 7.91
C VAL A 112 15.93 -3.06 7.39
N GLN A 113 15.88 -2.90 6.08
CA GLN A 113 15.17 -1.79 5.46
C GLN A 113 14.30 -2.31 4.33
N THR A 114 13.00 -1.94 4.31
CA THR A 114 12.14 -2.20 3.15
C THR A 114 12.03 -0.95 2.29
N TRP A 115 12.26 -1.12 0.99
CA TRP A 115 12.07 -0.08 -0.02
C TRP A 115 10.79 -0.34 -0.81
N HIS A 116 9.79 0.50 -0.59
CA HIS A 116 8.48 0.39 -1.24
C HIS A 116 8.42 1.02 -2.63
N GLU A 117 9.37 1.92 -2.94
CA GLU A 117 9.47 2.62 -4.20
C GLU A 117 10.86 2.47 -4.81
N PHE A 118 10.95 2.63 -6.14
CA PHE A 118 12.25 2.72 -6.78
C PHE A 118 12.99 3.97 -6.30
N MET A 119 14.25 3.81 -5.90
CA MET A 119 15.08 4.93 -5.47
C MET A 119 15.50 5.77 -6.68
N PRO A 120 15.19 7.09 -6.70
CA PRO A 120 15.62 7.96 -7.79
C PRO A 120 17.15 7.99 -7.91
N ARG A 121 17.67 7.93 -9.14
CA ARG A 121 19.13 7.98 -9.40
C ARG A 121 19.79 9.24 -8.84
N ALA A 122 19.07 10.35 -8.77
CA ALA A 122 19.55 11.60 -8.19
C ALA A 122 19.87 11.51 -6.67
N HIS A 123 19.40 10.49 -5.99
CA HIS A 123 19.57 10.31 -4.54
C HIS A 123 20.64 9.27 -4.18
N TRP A 124 21.65 9.10 -5.05
CA TRP A 124 22.70 8.08 -4.88
C TRP A 124 23.40 8.12 -3.51
N LEU A 125 23.63 9.30 -2.93
CA LEU A 125 24.23 9.42 -1.61
C LEU A 125 23.33 8.88 -0.50
N ARG A 126 22.03 9.17 -0.56
CA ARG A 126 21.03 8.63 0.38
C ARG A 126 20.99 7.11 0.29
N VAL A 127 21.03 6.60 -0.93
CA VAL A 127 21.03 5.17 -1.21
C VAL A 127 22.29 4.50 -0.72
N ALA A 128 23.47 5.15 -0.86
CA ALA A 128 24.74 4.67 -0.33
C ALA A 128 24.71 4.56 1.21
N ILE A 129 24.12 5.53 1.90
CA ILE A 129 23.96 5.50 3.35
C ILE A 129 22.95 4.40 3.76
N ALA A 130 21.85 4.27 3.04
CA ALA A 130 20.88 3.20 3.27
C ALA A 130 21.47 1.80 3.04
N ALA A 131 22.49 1.67 2.15
CA ALA A 131 23.24 0.44 1.95
C ALA A 131 24.03 -0.02 3.18
N MET A 132 24.16 0.80 4.21
CA MET A 132 24.69 0.40 5.52
C MET A 132 23.72 -0.46 6.33
N ALA A 133 22.49 -0.67 5.89
CA ALA A 133 21.59 -1.67 6.44
C ALA A 133 22.20 -3.08 6.32
N THR A 134 21.87 -3.95 7.27
CA THR A 134 22.33 -5.35 7.25
C THR A 134 21.69 -6.12 6.08
N ARG A 135 20.42 -5.84 5.82
CA ARG A 135 19.63 -6.38 4.71
C ARG A 135 18.71 -5.33 4.15
N VAL A 136 18.40 -5.43 2.85
CA VAL A 136 17.41 -4.61 2.16
C VAL A 136 16.34 -5.51 1.59
N ILE A 137 15.08 -5.18 1.83
CA ILE A 137 13.91 -5.80 1.21
C ILE A 137 13.37 -4.85 0.16
N VAL A 138 12.94 -5.39 -0.97
CA VAL A 138 12.25 -4.65 -2.03
C VAL A 138 10.92 -5.33 -2.34
N VAL A 139 9.89 -4.53 -2.54
CA VAL A 139 8.53 -5.03 -2.78
C VAL A 139 8.14 -5.05 -4.27
N ARG A 140 9.02 -4.54 -5.13
CA ARG A 140 8.83 -4.56 -6.59
C ARG A 140 9.70 -5.63 -7.22
N PRO A 141 9.15 -6.46 -8.11
CA PRO A 141 9.95 -7.45 -8.84
C PRO A 141 10.99 -6.75 -9.73
N ASN A 142 12.04 -7.46 -10.07
CA ASN A 142 13.12 -6.95 -10.94
C ASN A 142 13.76 -5.63 -10.48
N TYR A 143 13.67 -5.32 -9.18
CA TYR A 143 14.22 -4.07 -8.62
C TYR A 143 15.69 -3.88 -8.97
N GLU A 144 16.48 -4.95 -8.93
CA GLU A 144 17.90 -4.90 -9.26
C GLU A 144 18.17 -4.47 -10.72
N ALA A 145 17.27 -4.75 -11.67
CA ALA A 145 17.43 -4.31 -13.05
C ALA A 145 17.45 -2.78 -13.19
N SER A 146 16.75 -2.07 -12.29
CA SER A 146 16.71 -0.61 -12.26
C SER A 146 17.95 0.04 -11.63
N MET A 147 18.80 -0.76 -10.94
CA MET A 147 19.98 -0.26 -10.23
C MET A 147 21.20 -0.16 -11.12
N ALA A 148 21.99 0.90 -10.95
CA ALA A 148 23.30 1.02 -11.56
C ALA A 148 24.26 -0.08 -11.08
N ARG A 149 25.14 -0.58 -11.96
CA ARG A 149 26.10 -1.67 -11.63
C ARG A 149 26.98 -1.35 -10.42
N TRP A 150 27.49 -0.11 -10.33
CA TRP A 150 28.33 0.33 -9.21
C TRP A 150 27.58 0.28 -7.88
N PHE A 151 26.27 0.58 -7.91
CA PHE A 151 25.43 0.57 -6.73
C PHE A 151 25.16 -0.85 -6.23
N LYS A 152 24.91 -1.81 -7.13
CA LYS A 152 24.81 -3.24 -6.79
C LYS A 152 26.08 -3.74 -6.10
N LYS A 153 27.26 -3.27 -6.53
CA LYS A 153 28.54 -3.61 -5.92
C LYS A 153 28.67 -3.00 -4.52
N LEU A 154 28.21 -1.78 -4.32
CA LEU A 154 28.24 -1.08 -3.03
C LEU A 154 27.32 -1.75 -1.99
N LEU A 155 26.16 -2.25 -2.38
CA LEU A 155 25.24 -2.96 -1.48
C LEU A 155 25.87 -4.23 -0.87
N GLY A 156 26.79 -4.87 -1.55
CA GLY A 156 27.52 -6.04 -1.04
C GLY A 156 26.58 -7.10 -0.43
N GLN A 157 26.70 -7.35 0.88
CA GLN A 157 25.86 -8.32 1.62
C GLN A 157 24.42 -7.84 1.86
N ALA A 158 24.17 -6.52 1.76
CA ALA A 158 22.82 -5.95 1.88
C ALA A 158 22.01 -6.07 0.58
N ARG A 159 22.35 -7.00 -0.32
CA ARG A 159 21.65 -7.19 -1.60
C ARG A 159 20.15 -7.21 -1.39
N PRO A 160 19.39 -6.52 -2.24
CA PRO A 160 17.95 -6.50 -2.13
C PRO A 160 17.37 -7.90 -2.27
N GLN A 161 16.55 -8.28 -1.30
CA GLN A 161 15.72 -9.48 -1.39
C GLN A 161 14.31 -9.07 -1.74
N TYR A 162 13.75 -9.67 -2.78
CA TYR A 162 12.36 -9.44 -3.14
C TYR A 162 11.44 -10.20 -2.20
N ILE A 163 10.59 -9.48 -1.49
CA ILE A 163 9.44 -10.02 -0.76
C ILE A 163 8.21 -9.27 -1.26
N PRO A 164 7.24 -9.95 -1.87
CA PRO A 164 6.08 -9.29 -2.48
C PRO A 164 5.21 -8.60 -1.44
N ASN A 165 4.45 -7.59 -1.87
CA ASN A 165 3.36 -7.04 -1.08
C ASN A 165 2.15 -7.96 -1.06
N ALA A 166 1.35 -7.88 0.00
CA ALA A 166 0.01 -8.44 0.04
C ALA A 166 -1.04 -7.32 0.21
N PRO A 167 -2.31 -7.60 -0.12
CA PRO A 167 -3.39 -6.66 0.12
C PRO A 167 -3.49 -6.29 1.60
N VAL A 168 -3.85 -5.02 1.86
CA VAL A 168 -4.12 -4.50 3.21
C VAL A 168 -5.62 -4.31 3.46
N MET A 169 -6.46 -4.60 2.46
CA MET A 169 -7.92 -4.55 2.62
C MET A 169 -8.40 -5.58 3.63
N GLU A 170 -9.37 -5.22 4.44
CA GLU A 170 -10.03 -6.18 5.32
C GLU A 170 -10.85 -7.18 4.48
N PRO A 171 -10.84 -8.48 4.84
CA PRO A 171 -11.77 -9.45 4.28
C PRO A 171 -13.21 -8.96 4.45
N CYS A 172 -14.02 -9.11 3.43
CA CYS A 172 -15.38 -8.59 3.42
C CYS A 172 -16.33 -9.69 2.94
N GLU A 173 -17.22 -10.09 3.82
CA GLU A 173 -18.30 -11.04 3.54
C GLU A 173 -19.64 -10.32 3.81
N LEU A 174 -20.19 -9.71 2.77
CA LEU A 174 -21.50 -9.06 2.85
C LEU A 174 -22.61 -10.00 2.41
N THR A 175 -23.69 -10.04 3.17
CA THR A 175 -24.95 -10.60 2.70
C THR A 175 -25.51 -9.74 1.56
N ASP A 176 -26.39 -10.29 0.74
CA ASP A 176 -27.02 -9.55 -0.35
C ASP A 176 -27.80 -8.32 0.15
N ILE A 177 -28.40 -8.41 1.34
CA ILE A 177 -29.14 -7.31 1.98
C ILE A 177 -28.15 -6.18 2.38
N GLU A 178 -27.03 -6.52 2.98
CA GLU A 178 -26.02 -5.52 3.37
C GLU A 178 -25.40 -4.86 2.15
N ARG A 179 -25.07 -5.65 1.13
CA ARG A 179 -24.58 -5.16 -0.16
C ARG A 179 -25.57 -4.18 -0.79
N GLN A 180 -26.84 -4.53 -0.83
CA GLN A 180 -27.87 -3.66 -1.38
C GLN A 180 -28.02 -2.36 -0.58
N ARG A 181 -27.99 -2.41 0.74
CA ARG A 181 -28.04 -1.20 1.60
C ARG A 181 -26.86 -0.26 1.36
N ILE A 182 -25.64 -0.80 1.17
CA ILE A 182 -24.46 0.00 0.87
C ILE A 182 -24.59 0.60 -0.52
N ARG A 183 -25.03 -0.20 -1.50
CA ARG A 183 -25.27 0.24 -2.88
C ARG A 183 -26.26 1.41 -2.94
N GLU A 184 -27.42 1.31 -2.27
CA GLU A 184 -28.45 2.35 -2.23
C GLU A 184 -27.97 3.68 -1.64
N ARG A 185 -26.95 3.64 -0.81
CA ARG A 185 -26.33 4.86 -0.25
C ARG A 185 -25.57 5.66 -1.30
N TYR A 186 -25.05 5.00 -2.32
CA TYR A 186 -24.17 5.63 -3.33
C TYR A 186 -24.80 5.72 -4.70
N ALA A 187 -25.59 4.75 -5.13
CA ALA A 187 -26.15 4.67 -6.46
C ALA A 187 -27.69 4.64 -6.42
N PRO A 188 -28.38 5.50 -7.19
CA PRO A 188 -29.81 5.40 -7.39
C PRO A 188 -30.22 4.05 -8.01
N ALA A 189 -31.44 3.61 -7.76
CA ALA A 189 -31.98 2.40 -8.37
C ALA A 189 -31.86 2.44 -9.91
N GLY A 190 -31.45 1.32 -10.48
CA GLY A 190 -31.29 1.16 -11.94
C GLY A 190 -29.97 1.67 -12.51
N ARG A 191 -29.06 2.25 -11.69
CA ARG A 191 -27.70 2.61 -12.11
C ARG A 191 -26.68 1.61 -11.63
N ASN A 192 -25.64 1.37 -12.41
CA ASN A 192 -24.48 0.61 -11.94
C ASN A 192 -23.66 1.44 -10.94
N LEU A 193 -23.19 0.83 -9.87
CA LEU A 193 -22.21 1.41 -8.95
C LEU A 193 -20.82 1.11 -9.48
N VAL A 194 -20.16 2.12 -10.04
CA VAL A 194 -18.79 2.01 -10.60
C VAL A 194 -17.81 2.73 -9.69
N VAL A 195 -16.84 2.00 -9.16
CA VAL A 195 -15.95 2.49 -8.11
C VAL A 195 -14.51 2.59 -8.61
N TYR A 196 -13.82 3.67 -8.25
CA TYR A 196 -12.38 3.76 -8.16
C TYR A 196 -11.98 3.79 -6.68
N PHE A 197 -10.92 3.05 -6.31
CA PHE A 197 -10.39 3.05 -4.96
C PHE A 197 -8.87 3.23 -4.95
N GLY A 198 -8.39 4.24 -4.22
CA GLY A 198 -6.96 4.46 -4.02
C GLY A 198 -6.54 5.93 -4.01
N PHE A 199 -5.23 6.15 -3.95
CA PHE A 199 -4.67 7.51 -4.09
C PHE A 199 -4.86 8.03 -5.51
N MET A 200 -5.20 9.31 -5.61
CA MET A 200 -5.45 9.97 -6.89
C MET A 200 -4.18 10.73 -7.34
N TYR A 201 -3.38 10.09 -8.18
CA TYR A 201 -2.21 10.67 -8.82
C TYR A 201 -2.35 10.62 -10.35
N PRO A 202 -1.69 11.50 -11.12
CA PRO A 202 -1.81 11.52 -12.59
C PRO A 202 -1.53 10.16 -13.26
N HIS A 203 -0.56 9.41 -12.76
CA HIS A 203 -0.25 8.07 -13.29
C HIS A 203 -1.31 7.01 -12.98
N LYS A 204 -2.28 7.32 -12.12
CA LYS A 204 -3.42 6.45 -11.80
C LYS A 204 -4.58 6.61 -12.78
N GLY A 205 -4.56 7.64 -13.63
CA GLY A 205 -5.51 7.83 -14.71
C GLY A 205 -6.98 7.97 -14.28
N VAL A 206 -7.23 8.49 -13.08
CA VAL A 206 -8.61 8.56 -12.49
C VAL A 206 -9.55 9.38 -13.35
N GLU A 207 -9.05 10.38 -14.09
CA GLU A 207 -9.82 11.20 -15.03
C GLU A 207 -10.46 10.36 -16.15
N GLN A 208 -9.86 9.22 -16.52
CA GLN A 208 -10.39 8.32 -17.54
C GLN A 208 -11.73 7.68 -17.12
N MET A 209 -12.03 7.64 -15.81
CA MET A 209 -13.35 7.16 -15.32
C MET A 209 -14.51 7.92 -15.96
N PHE A 210 -14.31 9.23 -16.21
CA PHE A 210 -15.32 10.09 -16.84
C PHE A 210 -15.49 9.88 -18.34
N GLU A 211 -14.60 9.09 -18.94
CA GLU A 211 -14.70 8.66 -20.34
C GLU A 211 -15.17 7.20 -20.46
N ILE A 212 -14.77 6.35 -19.49
CA ILE A 212 -15.11 4.92 -19.48
C ILE A 212 -16.60 4.73 -19.14
N ALA A 213 -17.08 5.38 -18.09
CA ALA A 213 -18.45 5.25 -17.62
C ALA A 213 -19.41 6.15 -18.40
N ASP A 214 -20.70 5.83 -18.29
CA ASP A 214 -21.81 6.55 -18.90
C ASP A 214 -22.66 7.22 -17.81
N PRO A 215 -22.75 8.57 -17.76
CA PRO A 215 -23.45 9.27 -16.68
C PRO A 215 -24.96 9.02 -16.64
N GLU A 216 -25.55 8.41 -17.68
CA GLU A 216 -26.99 8.04 -17.67
C GLU A 216 -27.19 6.64 -17.04
N ARG A 217 -26.20 5.77 -17.12
CA ARG A 217 -26.27 4.37 -16.67
C ARG A 217 -25.48 4.09 -15.40
N ASP A 218 -24.43 4.85 -15.17
CA ASP A 218 -23.44 4.56 -14.14
C ASP A 218 -23.40 5.68 -13.10
N GLN A 219 -23.21 5.31 -11.86
CA GLN A 219 -22.87 6.19 -10.76
C GLN A 219 -21.41 5.99 -10.42
N LEU A 220 -20.58 7.00 -10.65
CA LEU A 220 -19.17 6.98 -10.28
C LEU A 220 -18.99 7.29 -8.79
N VAL A 221 -18.26 6.44 -8.10
CA VAL A 221 -17.78 6.68 -6.74
C VAL A 221 -16.27 6.60 -6.73
N ILE A 222 -15.64 7.74 -6.44
CA ILE A 222 -14.18 7.87 -6.40
C ILE A 222 -13.77 7.93 -4.93
N ALA A 223 -13.23 6.81 -4.43
CA ALA A 223 -12.86 6.64 -3.03
C ALA A 223 -11.35 6.87 -2.85
N GLY A 224 -11.01 7.95 -2.15
CA GLY A 224 -9.65 8.35 -1.87
C GLY A 224 -9.56 9.79 -1.36
N HIS A 225 -8.39 10.17 -0.87
CA HIS A 225 -8.18 11.51 -0.38
C HIS A 225 -8.24 12.54 -1.50
N MET A 226 -9.04 13.59 -1.32
CA MET A 226 -9.19 14.72 -2.24
C MET A 226 -8.70 16.01 -1.58
N ASP A 227 -7.81 16.72 -2.26
CA ASP A 227 -7.32 18.05 -1.89
C ASP A 227 -7.25 18.96 -3.14
N PRO A 228 -8.36 19.53 -3.61
CA PRO A 228 -8.39 20.41 -4.78
C PRO A 228 -7.63 21.74 -4.57
N ALA A 229 -7.43 22.15 -3.31
CA ALA A 229 -6.69 23.37 -3.00
C ALA A 229 -5.17 23.16 -3.15
N GLY A 230 -4.67 22.01 -2.70
CA GLY A 230 -3.24 21.66 -2.72
C GLY A 230 -2.77 20.95 -4.00
N SER A 231 -3.69 20.45 -4.84
CA SER A 231 -3.35 19.65 -6.02
C SER A 231 -4.10 20.10 -7.27
N SER A 232 -3.35 20.49 -8.30
CA SER A 232 -3.94 20.82 -9.61
C SER A 232 -4.65 19.63 -10.26
N TYR A 233 -4.15 18.41 -10.06
CA TYR A 233 -4.79 17.21 -10.57
C TYR A 233 -6.13 16.93 -9.85
N HIS A 234 -6.19 17.08 -8.53
CA HIS A 234 -7.45 16.93 -7.80
C HIS A 234 -8.46 18.01 -8.18
N ARG A 235 -8.00 19.22 -8.47
CA ARG A 235 -8.86 20.30 -8.99
C ARG A 235 -9.46 19.91 -10.34
N ALA A 236 -8.66 19.39 -11.27
CA ALA A 236 -9.15 18.93 -12.57
C ALA A 236 -10.20 17.81 -12.44
N LEU A 237 -10.02 16.87 -11.50
CA LEU A 237 -11.01 15.84 -11.21
C LEU A 237 -12.33 16.42 -10.66
N ALA A 238 -12.23 17.42 -9.78
CA ALA A 238 -13.40 18.12 -9.26
C ALA A 238 -14.16 18.88 -10.38
N ASP A 239 -13.44 19.52 -11.30
CA ASP A 239 -14.03 20.22 -12.45
C ASP A 239 -14.74 19.25 -13.40
N LEU A 240 -14.17 18.05 -13.66
CA LEU A 240 -14.83 17.01 -14.44
C LEU A 240 -16.14 16.55 -13.78
N ALA A 241 -16.13 16.35 -12.48
CA ALA A 241 -17.30 15.93 -11.72
C ALA A 241 -18.39 17.03 -11.65
N ALA A 242 -17.99 18.31 -11.67
CA ALA A 242 -18.90 19.45 -11.67
C ALA A 242 -19.58 19.69 -13.04
N ALA A 243 -19.08 19.07 -14.11
CA ALA A 243 -19.67 19.20 -15.44
C ALA A 243 -21.15 18.77 -15.43
N PRO A 244 -22.05 19.42 -16.20
CA PRO A 244 -23.50 19.19 -16.14
C PRO A 244 -23.91 17.73 -16.21
N LYS A 245 -23.25 16.94 -17.04
CA LYS A 245 -23.54 15.51 -17.22
C LYS A 245 -23.09 14.64 -16.03
N TRP A 246 -22.06 15.07 -15.27
CA TRP A 246 -21.46 14.28 -14.19
C TRP A 246 -21.88 14.72 -12.79
N ARG A 247 -22.37 15.95 -12.63
CA ARG A 247 -22.66 16.56 -11.33
C ARG A 247 -23.59 15.74 -10.43
N ARG A 248 -24.49 14.94 -11.00
CA ARG A 248 -25.40 14.05 -10.27
C ARG A 248 -25.00 12.57 -10.34
N ALA A 249 -23.99 12.25 -11.12
CA ALA A 249 -23.52 10.90 -11.37
C ALA A 249 -22.11 10.63 -10.80
N THR A 250 -21.58 11.55 -9.99
CA THR A 250 -20.24 11.39 -9.37
C THR A 250 -20.28 11.74 -7.89
N THR A 251 -19.61 10.92 -7.09
CA THR A 251 -19.42 11.13 -5.64
C THR A 251 -17.94 10.91 -5.30
N PHE A 252 -17.32 11.87 -4.59
CA PHE A 252 -16.03 11.68 -3.92
C PHE A 252 -16.28 11.37 -2.45
N THR A 253 -15.77 10.24 -1.96
CA THR A 253 -16.01 9.83 -0.56
C THR A 253 -15.03 10.46 0.42
N GLY A 254 -13.90 10.98 -0.06
CA GLY A 254 -12.74 11.22 0.78
C GLY A 254 -12.06 9.91 1.19
N TYR A 255 -11.18 9.99 2.18
CA TYR A 255 -10.51 8.82 2.72
C TYR A 255 -11.50 7.93 3.47
N LEU A 256 -11.52 6.65 3.15
CA LEU A 256 -12.31 5.63 3.84
C LEU A 256 -11.42 4.76 4.74
N THR A 257 -11.97 4.26 5.83
CA THR A 257 -11.32 3.19 6.60
C THR A 257 -11.21 1.93 5.72
N GLU A 258 -10.28 1.03 6.05
CA GLU A 258 -10.07 -0.22 5.29
C GLU A 258 -11.37 -1.01 5.16
N LYS A 259 -12.14 -1.14 6.26
CA LYS A 259 -13.46 -1.79 6.25
C LYS A 259 -14.45 -1.11 5.30
N ASN A 260 -14.63 0.20 5.41
CA ASN A 260 -15.59 0.93 4.58
C ASN A 260 -15.20 0.88 3.09
N ALA A 261 -13.90 0.87 2.79
CA ALA A 261 -13.39 0.72 1.43
C ALA A 261 -13.66 -0.69 0.88
N SER A 262 -13.46 -1.73 1.69
CA SER A 262 -13.80 -3.11 1.34
C SER A 262 -15.30 -3.28 1.10
N ASP A 263 -16.13 -2.77 2.01
CA ASP A 263 -17.59 -2.84 1.92
C ASP A 263 -18.10 -2.13 0.65
N LEU A 264 -17.59 -0.93 0.34
CA LEU A 264 -17.93 -0.20 -0.88
C LEU A 264 -17.51 -0.98 -2.13
N ALA A 265 -16.28 -1.45 -2.20
CA ALA A 265 -15.78 -2.20 -3.35
C ALA A 265 -16.54 -3.53 -3.53
N ALA A 266 -16.83 -4.25 -2.44
CA ALA A 266 -17.63 -5.48 -2.49
C ALA A 266 -19.08 -5.25 -2.93
N SER A 267 -19.58 -4.03 -2.78
CA SER A 267 -20.96 -3.64 -3.18
C SER A 267 -21.04 -3.08 -4.60
N ALA A 268 -19.89 -2.81 -5.24
CA ALA A 268 -19.85 -2.23 -6.59
C ALA A 268 -20.27 -3.22 -7.68
N ASP A 269 -20.77 -2.72 -8.82
CA ASP A 269 -20.96 -3.52 -10.02
C ASP A 269 -19.68 -3.68 -10.81
N ALA A 270 -18.78 -2.68 -10.70
CA ALA A 270 -17.42 -2.75 -11.23
C ALA A 270 -16.47 -1.88 -10.41
N VAL A 271 -15.23 -2.32 -10.28
CA VAL A 271 -14.13 -1.49 -9.78
C VAL A 271 -13.10 -1.33 -10.89
N ILE A 272 -12.71 -0.08 -11.17
CA ILE A 272 -11.85 0.24 -12.32
C ILE A 272 -10.54 0.84 -11.84
N PHE A 273 -9.42 0.31 -12.36
CA PHE A 273 -8.06 0.79 -12.13
C PHE A 273 -7.38 1.16 -13.45
N PRO A 274 -7.62 2.37 -13.98
CA PRO A 274 -7.17 2.78 -15.31
C PRO A 274 -5.73 3.33 -15.28
N PHE A 275 -4.82 2.58 -14.66
CA PHE A 275 -3.45 3.06 -14.42
C PHE A 275 -2.67 3.23 -15.72
N ARG A 276 -2.08 4.41 -15.96
CA ARG A 276 -1.30 4.72 -17.16
C ARG A 276 -0.04 3.87 -17.31
N ASP A 277 0.51 3.39 -16.20
CA ASP A 277 1.66 2.47 -16.22
C ASP A 277 1.26 0.99 -16.23
N GLY A 278 -0.05 0.71 -16.15
CA GLY A 278 -0.58 -0.63 -15.92
C GLY A 278 -0.45 -1.05 -14.45
N VAL A 279 -1.21 -2.09 -14.10
CA VAL A 279 -1.15 -2.70 -12.76
C VAL A 279 -0.02 -3.72 -12.69
N GLY A 280 0.61 -3.81 -11.52
CA GLY A 280 1.60 -4.81 -11.20
C GLY A 280 1.32 -5.49 -9.86
N SER A 281 2.08 -6.53 -9.52
CA SER A 281 1.95 -7.29 -8.28
C SER A 281 2.10 -6.45 -7.00
N TRP A 282 2.67 -5.26 -7.11
CA TRP A 282 2.85 -4.31 -6.01
C TRP A 282 1.64 -3.40 -5.75
N ASN A 283 0.60 -3.45 -6.62
CA ASN A 283 -0.61 -2.64 -6.44
C ASN A 283 -1.59 -3.33 -5.48
N THR A 284 -1.41 -3.10 -4.19
CA THR A 284 -2.17 -3.76 -3.12
C THR A 284 -3.66 -3.49 -3.15
N SER A 285 -4.09 -2.29 -3.60
CA SER A 285 -5.51 -1.96 -3.80
C SER A 285 -6.18 -2.85 -4.85
N VAL A 286 -5.51 -3.06 -6.00
CA VAL A 286 -6.01 -3.94 -7.06
C VAL A 286 -6.09 -5.39 -6.57
N ALA A 287 -4.99 -5.86 -5.95
CA ALA A 287 -4.92 -7.22 -5.41
C ALA A 287 -6.01 -7.46 -4.35
N GLY A 288 -6.27 -6.46 -3.48
CA GLY A 288 -7.31 -6.55 -2.45
C GLY A 288 -8.72 -6.60 -3.03
N VAL A 289 -9.05 -5.72 -3.97
CA VAL A 289 -10.38 -5.70 -4.61
C VAL A 289 -10.66 -7.02 -5.35
N ARG A 290 -9.65 -7.62 -5.98
CA ARG A 290 -9.80 -8.92 -6.66
C ARG A 290 -10.21 -10.05 -5.72
N THR A 291 -9.88 -9.99 -4.43
CA THR A 291 -10.31 -11.00 -3.46
C THR A 291 -11.78 -10.89 -3.06
N LEU A 292 -12.43 -9.76 -3.38
CA LEU A 292 -13.84 -9.52 -3.06
C LEU A 292 -14.82 -10.15 -4.05
N GLY A 293 -14.33 -10.74 -5.14
CA GLY A 293 -15.12 -11.38 -6.17
C GLY A 293 -15.93 -10.41 -7.06
N VAL A 294 -15.80 -9.10 -6.89
CA VAL A 294 -16.42 -8.07 -7.74
C VAL A 294 -15.76 -8.05 -9.12
N PHE A 295 -16.48 -7.62 -10.14
CA PHE A 295 -15.90 -7.41 -11.47
C PHE A 295 -14.89 -6.26 -11.43
N VAL A 296 -13.68 -6.52 -11.90
CA VAL A 296 -12.57 -5.56 -11.93
C VAL A 296 -12.15 -5.28 -13.37
N ILE A 297 -11.96 -4.02 -13.71
CA ILE A 297 -11.30 -3.59 -14.94
C ILE A 297 -9.95 -2.98 -14.55
N ALA A 298 -8.88 -3.49 -15.13
CA ALA A 298 -7.53 -3.01 -14.83
C ALA A 298 -6.68 -2.94 -16.10
N THR A 299 -5.87 -1.90 -16.20
CA THR A 299 -4.90 -1.80 -17.30
C THR A 299 -3.65 -2.65 -16.99
N ALA A 300 -3.12 -3.32 -17.99
CA ALA A 300 -1.85 -4.07 -17.88
C ALA A 300 -1.08 -4.02 -19.22
N ARG A 301 0.26 -4.04 -19.15
CA ARG A 301 1.12 -4.03 -20.34
C ARG A 301 1.31 -5.42 -20.96
N GLU A 302 1.39 -6.43 -20.10
CA GLU A 302 1.76 -7.80 -20.49
C GLU A 302 0.59 -8.77 -20.45
N ARG A 303 -0.56 -8.36 -19.95
CA ARG A 303 -1.74 -9.20 -19.76
C ARG A 303 -2.96 -8.52 -20.33
N GLN A 304 -3.70 -9.24 -21.18
CA GLN A 304 -4.94 -8.76 -21.79
C GLN A 304 -6.01 -9.84 -21.77
N GLY A 305 -7.27 -9.41 -21.80
CA GLY A 305 -8.43 -10.28 -21.78
C GLY A 305 -8.97 -10.54 -20.38
N TYR A 306 -9.99 -11.38 -20.31
CA TYR A 306 -10.70 -11.70 -19.09
C TYR A 306 -10.04 -12.85 -18.33
N ASP A 307 -9.80 -12.63 -17.05
CA ASP A 307 -9.31 -13.61 -16.08
C ASP A 307 -10.48 -14.06 -15.21
N ALA A 308 -10.97 -15.26 -15.46
CA ALA A 308 -12.12 -15.83 -14.76
C ALA A 308 -11.81 -16.16 -13.28
N GLU A 309 -10.56 -16.49 -12.95
CA GLU A 309 -10.17 -16.83 -11.56
C GLU A 309 -10.30 -15.65 -10.61
N THR A 310 -10.11 -14.45 -11.13
CA THR A 310 -10.14 -13.22 -10.31
C THR A 310 -11.18 -12.22 -10.77
N ASN A 311 -12.08 -12.63 -11.67
CA ASN A 311 -13.13 -11.77 -12.23
C ASN A 311 -12.59 -10.42 -12.75
N THR A 312 -11.44 -10.46 -13.46
CA THR A 312 -10.73 -9.25 -13.87
C THR A 312 -10.57 -9.20 -15.38
N PHE A 313 -10.99 -8.09 -15.99
CA PHE A 313 -10.68 -7.79 -17.39
C PHE A 313 -9.44 -6.90 -17.45
N PHE A 314 -8.44 -7.35 -18.20
CA PHE A 314 -7.20 -6.60 -18.44
C PHE A 314 -7.17 -6.05 -19.87
N CYS A 315 -6.76 -4.78 -20.02
CA CYS A 315 -6.52 -4.13 -21.30
C CYS A 315 -5.25 -3.29 -21.27
N ALA A 316 -4.83 -2.78 -22.41
CA ALA A 316 -3.69 -1.87 -22.49
C ALA A 316 -4.00 -0.55 -21.72
N PRO A 317 -2.97 0.12 -21.16
CA PRO A 317 -3.13 1.48 -20.68
C PRO A 317 -3.74 2.40 -21.75
N ASP A 318 -4.61 3.30 -21.32
CA ASP A 318 -5.32 4.28 -22.14
C ASP A 318 -6.30 3.67 -23.20
N ASP A 319 -6.57 2.36 -23.16
CA ASP A 319 -7.57 1.72 -24.03
C ASP A 319 -9.00 1.94 -23.48
N ILE A 320 -9.46 3.18 -23.58
CA ILE A 320 -10.81 3.58 -23.13
C ILE A 320 -11.93 2.76 -23.82
N PRO A 321 -11.88 2.48 -25.16
CA PRO A 321 -12.89 1.67 -25.81
C PRO A 321 -13.03 0.27 -25.20
N ALA A 322 -11.92 -0.42 -24.94
CA ALA A 322 -11.93 -1.76 -24.33
C ALA A 322 -12.50 -1.75 -22.92
N MET A 323 -12.07 -0.78 -22.07
CA MET A 323 -12.61 -0.63 -20.71
C MET A 323 -14.11 -0.35 -20.71
N ARG A 324 -14.59 0.53 -21.61
CA ARG A 324 -16.02 0.85 -21.77
C ARG A 324 -16.82 -0.37 -22.22
N ALA A 325 -16.31 -1.15 -23.17
CA ALA A 325 -16.97 -2.36 -23.64
C ALA A 325 -17.07 -3.41 -22.53
N ALA A 326 -15.98 -3.63 -21.77
CA ALA A 326 -15.97 -4.56 -20.65
C ALA A 326 -16.98 -4.12 -19.55
N LEU A 327 -17.02 -2.83 -19.20
CA LEU A 327 -17.99 -2.31 -18.23
C LEU A 327 -19.43 -2.57 -18.69
N ARG A 328 -19.76 -2.31 -19.96
CA ARG A 328 -21.11 -2.51 -20.49
C ARG A 328 -21.54 -3.97 -20.50
N GLN A 329 -20.60 -4.88 -20.74
CA GLN A 329 -20.89 -6.31 -20.89
C GLN A 329 -20.92 -7.07 -19.56
N GLN A 330 -20.12 -6.65 -18.58
CA GLN A 330 -19.88 -7.46 -17.40
C GLN A 330 -20.12 -6.75 -16.05
N ALA A 331 -20.58 -5.50 -16.04
CA ALA A 331 -20.97 -4.83 -14.79
C ALA A 331 -21.98 -5.69 -14.01
N GLY A 332 -21.74 -5.89 -12.72
CA GLY A 332 -22.55 -6.74 -11.84
C GLY A 332 -22.15 -8.23 -11.84
N HIS A 333 -21.25 -8.67 -12.75
CA HIS A 333 -20.75 -10.04 -12.70
C HIS A 333 -19.92 -10.26 -11.42
N ARG A 334 -20.14 -11.42 -10.75
CA ARG A 334 -19.50 -11.76 -9.48
C ARG A 334 -19.05 -13.20 -9.46
N ILE A 335 -17.97 -13.43 -8.74
CA ILE A 335 -17.48 -14.77 -8.34
C ILE A 335 -17.46 -14.84 -6.80
N PRO A 336 -17.36 -16.03 -6.21
CA PRO A 336 -17.17 -16.14 -4.77
C PRO A 336 -15.94 -15.40 -4.28
N PRO A 337 -16.00 -14.65 -3.15
CA PRO A 337 -14.84 -13.98 -2.58
C PRO A 337 -13.82 -14.99 -2.03
N SER A 338 -12.53 -14.62 -2.05
CA SER A 338 -11.42 -15.41 -1.49
C SER A 338 -10.91 -14.80 -0.19
N SER A 339 -11.73 -14.86 0.85
CA SER A 339 -11.48 -14.20 2.14
C SER A 339 -10.20 -14.68 2.86
N GLY A 340 -9.82 -15.94 2.70
CA GLY A 340 -8.58 -16.50 3.30
C GLY A 340 -7.27 -16.05 2.65
N ALA A 341 -7.32 -15.67 1.38
CA ALA A 341 -6.12 -15.40 0.58
C ALA A 341 -5.25 -14.26 1.12
N ILE A 342 -5.86 -13.23 1.71
CA ILE A 342 -5.14 -12.08 2.30
C ILE A 342 -4.36 -12.54 3.54
N THR A 343 -5.00 -13.27 4.43
CA THR A 343 -4.37 -13.78 5.67
C THR A 343 -3.20 -14.71 5.35
N GLU A 344 -3.40 -15.66 4.45
CA GLU A 344 -2.36 -16.60 4.02
C GLU A 344 -1.16 -15.88 3.38
N ALA A 345 -1.42 -14.84 2.56
CA ALA A 345 -0.38 -14.03 1.95
C ALA A 345 0.47 -13.30 3.01
N TRP A 346 -0.16 -12.69 4.02
CA TRP A 346 0.55 -12.04 5.10
C TRP A 346 1.32 -12.99 6.00
N GLU A 347 0.80 -14.18 6.26
CA GLU A 347 1.53 -15.23 6.98
C GLU A 347 2.77 -15.70 6.23
N ARG A 348 2.68 -15.87 4.91
CA ARG A 348 3.85 -16.18 4.07
C ARG A 348 4.88 -15.06 4.15
N ILE A 349 4.46 -13.81 3.99
CA ILE A 349 5.34 -12.63 4.08
C ILE A 349 6.01 -12.57 5.46
N ALA A 350 5.27 -12.78 6.54
CA ALA A 350 5.84 -12.81 7.89
C ALA A 350 6.91 -13.90 8.04
N ARG A 351 6.66 -15.11 7.52
CA ARG A 351 7.65 -16.21 7.53
C ARG A 351 8.94 -15.82 6.79
N GLU A 352 8.84 -15.21 5.60
CA GLU A 352 10.00 -14.75 4.83
C GLU A 352 10.79 -13.67 5.59
N HIS A 353 10.11 -12.72 6.23
CA HIS A 353 10.74 -11.72 7.08
C HIS A 353 11.46 -12.34 8.28
N ILE A 354 10.87 -13.33 8.95
CA ILE A 354 11.47 -14.02 10.09
C ILE A 354 12.76 -14.74 9.69
N ILE A 355 12.77 -15.41 8.54
CA ILE A 355 13.97 -16.06 8.01
C ILE A 355 15.07 -15.00 7.83
N LEU A 356 14.78 -13.90 7.16
CA LEU A 356 15.72 -12.81 6.91
C LEU A 356 16.21 -12.16 8.21
N TYR A 357 15.35 -12.01 9.21
CA TYR A 357 15.73 -11.47 10.52
C TYR A 357 16.72 -12.42 11.23
N ARG A 358 16.46 -13.73 11.22
CA ARG A 358 17.36 -14.74 11.82
C ARG A 358 18.73 -14.76 11.13
N GLU A 359 18.78 -14.70 9.81
CA GLU A 359 20.01 -14.60 9.04
C GLU A 359 20.79 -13.32 9.36
N SER A 360 20.07 -12.19 9.54
CA SER A 360 20.68 -10.90 9.92
C SER A 360 21.31 -10.92 11.30
N LEU A 361 20.79 -11.73 12.22
CA LEU A 361 21.35 -11.95 13.55
C LEU A 361 22.52 -12.95 13.53
N GLY A 362 22.40 -14.04 12.77
CA GLY A 362 23.43 -15.10 12.67
C GLY A 362 24.73 -14.59 12.02
N SER A 363 24.66 -13.64 11.09
CA SER A 363 25.85 -13.00 10.50
C SER A 363 26.69 -12.19 11.50
N ARG A 364 26.24 -12.02 12.73
CA ARG A 364 26.96 -11.37 13.84
C ARG A 364 27.85 -12.33 14.61
N SER A 365 27.46 -13.61 14.71
CA SER A 365 28.25 -14.63 15.45
C SER A 365 29.48 -15.10 14.68
N ALA A 366 29.61 -14.72 13.40
CA ALA A 366 30.69 -15.11 12.51
C ALA A 366 31.74 -13.98 12.28
N ARG A 367 31.63 -12.85 12.97
CA ARG A 367 32.59 -11.73 12.97
C ARG A 367 33.08 -11.45 14.38
#